data_8e552a3309ee52dec9ce92e99e7d1c8f
#
_entry.id   8e552a3309ee52dec9ce92e99e7d1c8f
#
_cell.length_a   1.000
_cell.length_b   1.000
_cell.length_c   1.000
_cell.angle_alpha   90.00
_cell.angle_beta   90.00
_cell.angle_gamma   90.00
#
_symmetry.space_group_name_H-M   'P 1'
#
loop_
_entity.id
_entity.type
_entity.pdbx_description
1 polymer ?
#
loop_
_entity_poly.entity_id
_entity_poly.type
_entity_poly.pdbx_seq_one_letter_code
_entity_poly.pdbx_strand_id
1 'polypeptide(L)'
;ITTGATSPKVTGDQLVLSFNDTSNLDADPVHKPANGAFTVLVNGVANAVTNVTVQAQAKTVTLTLTTAVTHGQSVTVAYTDPTTGNDTNAIQNAAGNDVASFAATAVVNNTPAATDTTPPVFSSAAVNGDQLVITYTEANTLDAAALAGSAGFTV
;
A
#
# COMPACT_ATOMS: atom_id res chain seq x y z
N ILE A 1 25.47 5.20 -0.64
CA ILE A 1 24.03 5.00 -0.33
C ILE A 1 23.95 4.33 1.01
N THR A 2 23.12 4.85 1.92
CA THR A 2 22.84 4.16 3.19
C THR A 2 22.08 2.88 2.92
N THR A 3 22.53 1.79 3.51
CA THR A 3 21.95 0.46 3.34
C THR A 3 20.48 0.43 3.78
N GLY A 4 19.60 0.11 2.86
CA GLY A 4 18.18 -0.10 3.09
C GLY A 4 17.29 1.11 2.78
N ALA A 5 16.07 0.81 2.39
CA ALA A 5 15.04 1.81 2.15
C ALA A 5 14.55 2.40 3.48
N THR A 6 14.41 3.73 3.54
CA THR A 6 13.81 4.38 4.69
C THR A 6 12.29 4.30 4.58
N SER A 7 11.65 3.63 5.54
CA SER A 7 10.18 3.54 5.64
C SER A 7 9.46 3.26 4.32
N PRO A 8 9.62 2.06 3.73
CA PRO A 8 8.90 1.68 2.52
C PRO A 8 7.39 1.86 2.70
N LYS A 9 6.69 2.30 1.64
CA LYS A 9 5.25 2.55 1.66
C LYS A 9 4.58 1.90 0.47
N VAL A 10 3.35 1.41 0.65
CA VAL A 10 2.53 0.91 -0.46
C VAL A 10 1.14 1.57 -0.44
N THR A 11 0.64 1.86 -1.63
CA THR A 11 -0.74 2.30 -1.86
C THR A 11 -1.25 1.59 -3.12
N GLY A 12 -2.23 0.72 -2.97
CA GLY A 12 -2.70 -0.14 -4.06
C GLY A 12 -1.57 -1.02 -4.59
N ASP A 13 -1.27 -0.93 -5.88
CA ASP A 13 -0.21 -1.70 -6.54
C ASP A 13 1.17 -1.00 -6.57
N GLN A 14 1.29 0.22 -6.01
CA GLN A 14 2.53 1.00 -6.03
C GLN A 14 3.24 0.92 -4.68
N LEU A 15 4.41 0.23 -4.65
CA LEU A 15 5.29 0.16 -3.50
C LEU A 15 6.51 1.05 -3.72
N VAL A 16 6.71 2.04 -2.86
CA VAL A 16 7.77 3.03 -2.96
C VAL A 16 8.83 2.79 -1.90
N LEU A 17 10.08 2.64 -2.35
CA LEU A 17 11.30 2.60 -1.55
C LEU A 17 11.97 3.97 -1.62
N SER A 18 12.32 4.56 -0.48
CA SER A 18 13.05 5.84 -0.41
C SER A 18 14.45 5.61 0.11
N PHE A 19 15.44 6.32 -0.44
CA PHE A 19 16.84 6.17 -0.09
C PHE A 19 17.44 7.50 0.34
N ASN A 20 18.33 7.46 1.30
CA ASN A 20 19.14 8.61 1.70
C ASN A 20 20.52 8.52 1.04
N ASP A 21 20.83 9.50 0.20
CA ASP A 21 22.11 9.65 -0.45
C ASP A 21 22.39 11.14 -0.68
N THR A 22 23.65 11.54 -0.77
CA THR A 22 24.05 12.89 -1.17
C THR A 22 23.87 13.11 -2.66
N SER A 23 24.03 12.05 -3.47
CA SER A 23 23.85 12.04 -4.93
C SER A 23 22.42 11.64 -5.31
N ASN A 24 22.02 11.93 -6.52
CA ASN A 24 20.80 11.38 -7.11
C ASN A 24 20.94 9.87 -7.37
N LEU A 25 19.82 9.15 -7.47
CA LEU A 25 19.86 7.79 -8.01
C LEU A 25 20.13 7.83 -9.52
N ASP A 26 20.67 6.73 -10.03
CA ASP A 26 20.77 6.49 -11.47
C ASP A 26 19.41 6.01 -11.99
N ALA A 27 18.80 6.82 -12.86
CA ALA A 27 17.50 6.51 -13.47
C ALA A 27 17.63 6.12 -14.95
N ASP A 28 18.83 5.77 -15.43
CA ASP A 28 19.01 5.26 -16.78
C ASP A 28 18.19 3.95 -16.93
N PRO A 29 17.31 3.86 -17.94
CA PRO A 29 16.46 2.67 -18.13
C PRO A 29 17.24 1.37 -18.35
N VAL A 30 18.49 1.45 -18.84
CA VAL A 30 19.33 0.28 -19.08
C VAL A 30 20.08 -0.19 -17.81
N HIS A 31 20.12 0.66 -16.78
CA HIS A 31 20.80 0.37 -15.51
C HIS A 31 19.84 -0.07 -14.39
N LYS A 32 18.53 0.02 -14.62
CA LYS A 32 17.55 -0.32 -13.56
C LYS A 32 17.62 -1.80 -13.14
N PRO A 33 17.41 -2.11 -11.85
CA PRO A 33 17.38 -3.49 -11.38
C PRO A 33 16.24 -4.28 -12.02
N ALA A 34 16.45 -5.58 -12.19
CA ALA A 34 15.43 -6.49 -12.69
C ALA A 34 14.26 -6.61 -11.69
N ASN A 35 13.05 -6.89 -12.18
CA ASN A 35 11.88 -7.13 -11.33
C ASN A 35 12.11 -8.24 -10.30
N GLY A 36 12.82 -9.31 -10.69
CA GLY A 36 13.15 -10.44 -9.83
C GLY A 36 14.18 -10.15 -8.74
N ALA A 37 14.83 -8.98 -8.73
CA ALA A 37 15.68 -8.56 -7.64
C ALA A 37 14.90 -8.23 -6.36
N PHE A 38 13.57 -8.11 -6.45
CA PHE A 38 12.70 -7.78 -5.34
C PHE A 38 11.81 -8.97 -4.95
N THR A 39 11.74 -9.24 -3.66
CA THR A 39 10.76 -10.17 -3.09
C THR A 39 9.75 -9.38 -2.28
N VAL A 40 8.49 -9.38 -2.70
CA VAL A 40 7.39 -8.74 -1.98
C VAL A 40 6.43 -9.79 -1.49
N LEU A 41 6.11 -9.77 -0.20
CA LEU A 41 5.09 -10.63 0.40
C LEU A 41 3.94 -9.78 0.94
N VAL A 42 2.71 -10.20 0.64
CA VAL A 42 1.46 -9.62 1.18
C VAL A 42 0.77 -10.70 2.01
N ASN A 43 0.60 -10.46 3.30
CA ASN A 43 0.14 -11.46 4.27
C ASN A 43 0.93 -12.78 4.20
N GLY A 44 2.26 -12.68 3.93
CA GLY A 44 3.14 -13.84 3.79
C GLY A 44 3.09 -14.54 2.42
N VAL A 45 2.24 -14.10 1.49
CA VAL A 45 2.12 -14.67 0.14
C VAL A 45 2.87 -13.80 -0.87
N ALA A 46 3.60 -14.42 -1.81
CA ALA A 46 4.36 -13.69 -2.82
C ALA A 46 3.44 -12.87 -3.75
N ASN A 47 3.82 -11.60 -3.96
CA ASN A 47 3.18 -10.71 -4.92
C ASN A 47 4.26 -10.19 -5.89
N ALA A 48 4.20 -10.65 -7.13
CA ALA A 48 5.27 -10.39 -8.09
C ALA A 48 5.36 -8.90 -8.47
N VAL A 49 6.61 -8.43 -8.66
CA VAL A 49 6.89 -7.11 -9.22
C VAL A 49 6.83 -7.21 -10.75
N THR A 50 6.02 -6.37 -11.38
CA THR A 50 5.83 -6.32 -12.83
C THR A 50 6.64 -5.20 -13.50
N ASN A 51 6.97 -4.16 -12.75
CA ASN A 51 7.79 -3.05 -13.24
C ASN A 51 8.58 -2.40 -12.10
N VAL A 52 9.76 -1.87 -12.43
CA VAL A 52 10.61 -1.07 -11.55
C VAL A 52 10.82 0.30 -12.21
N THR A 53 10.58 1.38 -11.47
CA THR A 53 10.82 2.75 -11.93
C THR A 53 11.70 3.47 -10.92
N VAL A 54 12.81 4.04 -11.38
CA VAL A 54 13.73 4.83 -10.56
C VAL A 54 13.49 6.32 -10.79
N GLN A 55 13.35 7.08 -9.69
CA GLN A 55 13.20 8.53 -9.69
C GLN A 55 14.47 9.16 -9.14
N ALA A 56 15.33 9.68 -10.02
CA ALA A 56 16.67 10.15 -9.69
C ALA A 56 16.67 11.19 -8.56
N GLN A 57 15.97 12.31 -8.73
CA GLN A 57 15.98 13.43 -7.80
C GLN A 57 15.19 13.15 -6.52
N ALA A 58 14.08 12.44 -6.62
CA ALA A 58 13.28 12.03 -5.47
C ALA A 58 13.97 10.93 -4.65
N LYS A 59 15.00 10.29 -5.23
CA LYS A 59 15.74 9.16 -4.61
C LYS A 59 14.82 8.03 -4.19
N THR A 60 13.87 7.71 -5.08
CA THR A 60 12.90 6.64 -4.85
C THR A 60 12.96 5.60 -5.95
N VAL A 61 12.65 4.36 -5.57
CA VAL A 61 12.38 3.25 -6.49
C VAL A 61 10.94 2.83 -6.26
N THR A 62 10.13 2.87 -7.31
CA THR A 62 8.74 2.42 -7.28
C THR A 62 8.63 1.06 -7.94
N LEU A 63 8.05 0.11 -7.21
CA LEU A 63 7.73 -1.23 -7.68
C LEU A 63 6.24 -1.28 -7.99
N THR A 64 5.88 -1.70 -9.21
CA THR A 64 4.49 -2.01 -9.55
C THR A 64 4.23 -3.49 -9.27
N LEU A 65 3.22 -3.79 -8.47
CA LEU A 65 2.86 -5.14 -8.07
C LEU A 65 1.80 -5.74 -9.01
N THR A 66 1.79 -7.05 -9.17
CA THR A 66 0.78 -7.77 -9.96
C THR A 66 -0.62 -7.61 -9.38
N THR A 67 -0.74 -7.65 -8.05
CA THR A 67 -2.01 -7.53 -7.32
C THR A 67 -1.95 -6.33 -6.40
N ALA A 68 -2.96 -5.47 -6.46
CA ALA A 68 -3.06 -4.34 -5.56
C ALA A 68 -3.20 -4.80 -4.11
N VAL A 69 -2.46 -4.16 -3.22
CA VAL A 69 -2.56 -4.33 -1.77
C VAL A 69 -3.83 -3.62 -1.30
N THR A 70 -4.60 -4.28 -0.46
CA THR A 70 -5.81 -3.70 0.14
C THR A 70 -5.55 -3.21 1.56
N HIS A 71 -6.46 -2.41 2.08
CA HIS A 71 -6.37 -1.88 3.45
C HIS A 71 -6.19 -3.01 4.48
N GLY A 72 -5.33 -2.78 5.46
CA GLY A 72 -5.10 -3.71 6.58
C GLY A 72 -4.18 -4.90 6.27
N GLN A 73 -3.78 -5.12 5.01
CA GLN A 73 -2.84 -6.20 4.70
C GLN A 73 -1.42 -5.85 5.18
N SER A 74 -0.71 -6.83 5.72
CA SER A 74 0.71 -6.72 6.05
C SER A 74 1.56 -6.91 4.80
N VAL A 75 2.60 -6.09 4.63
CA VAL A 75 3.49 -6.16 3.47
C VAL A 75 4.94 -6.13 3.92
N THR A 76 5.79 -6.93 3.28
CA THR A 76 7.25 -6.88 3.42
C THR A 76 7.90 -6.83 2.06
N VAL A 77 9.09 -6.21 2.00
CA VAL A 77 9.92 -6.14 0.80
C VAL A 77 11.36 -6.49 1.14
N ALA A 78 12.00 -7.29 0.29
CA ALA A 78 13.45 -7.54 0.30
C ALA A 78 14.03 -7.17 -1.06
N TYR A 79 15.31 -6.85 -1.09
CA TYR A 79 16.06 -6.59 -2.30
C TYR A 79 17.33 -7.44 -2.30
N THR A 80 17.63 -8.05 -3.43
CA THR A 80 18.86 -8.78 -3.67
C THR A 80 19.68 -8.03 -4.71
N ASP A 81 20.82 -7.55 -4.29
CA ASP A 81 21.83 -6.96 -5.17
C ASP A 81 22.38 -8.04 -6.09
N PRO A 82 22.48 -7.82 -7.42
CA PRO A 82 22.92 -8.85 -8.37
C PRO A 82 24.32 -9.40 -8.09
N THR A 83 25.25 -8.52 -7.69
CA THR A 83 26.63 -8.91 -7.32
C THR A 83 27.10 -8.14 -6.09
N THR A 84 28.25 -8.52 -5.51
CA THR A 84 28.86 -7.80 -4.38
C THR A 84 29.72 -6.61 -4.78
N GLY A 85 29.89 -6.37 -6.08
CA GLY A 85 30.62 -5.22 -6.64
C GLY A 85 29.64 -4.18 -7.16
N ASN A 86 30.14 -3.05 -7.64
CA ASN A 86 29.30 -2.08 -8.38
C ASN A 86 28.96 -2.65 -9.75
N ASP A 87 27.68 -2.77 -10.03
CA ASP A 87 27.17 -3.25 -11.32
C ASP A 87 26.04 -2.37 -11.87
N THR A 88 25.81 -2.47 -13.18
CA THR A 88 24.89 -1.56 -13.88
C THR A 88 23.43 -1.91 -13.76
N ASN A 89 23.08 -3.07 -13.15
CA ASN A 89 21.70 -3.56 -13.05
C ASN A 89 21.21 -3.60 -11.60
N ALA A 90 21.72 -2.71 -10.78
CA ALA A 90 21.39 -2.59 -9.36
C ALA A 90 20.64 -1.27 -9.06
N ILE A 91 20.13 -1.14 -7.84
CA ILE A 91 19.76 0.18 -7.33
C ILE A 91 21.06 0.91 -7.02
N GLN A 92 21.39 1.94 -7.80
CA GLN A 92 22.65 2.66 -7.66
C GLN A 92 22.45 4.17 -7.70
N ASN A 93 23.45 4.91 -7.23
CA ASN A 93 23.49 6.36 -7.41
C ASN A 93 24.18 6.77 -8.74
N ALA A 94 24.12 8.04 -9.07
CA ALA A 94 24.72 8.58 -10.30
C ALA A 94 26.26 8.44 -10.37
N ALA A 95 26.92 8.05 -9.28
CA ALA A 95 28.35 7.75 -9.22
C ALA A 95 28.64 6.24 -9.38
N GLY A 96 27.61 5.40 -9.58
CA GLY A 96 27.73 3.95 -9.74
C GLY A 96 27.94 3.20 -8.44
N ASN A 97 27.59 3.77 -7.27
CA ASN A 97 27.64 3.03 -6.01
C ASN A 97 26.30 2.36 -5.75
N ASP A 98 26.32 1.06 -5.52
CA ASP A 98 25.13 0.23 -5.38
C ASP A 98 24.56 0.24 -3.96
N VAL A 99 23.28 -0.05 -3.88
CA VAL A 99 22.58 -0.39 -2.65
C VAL A 99 22.80 -1.86 -2.36
N ALA A 100 23.41 -2.18 -1.22
CA ALA A 100 23.56 -3.57 -0.79
C ALA A 100 22.21 -4.26 -0.58
N SER A 101 22.19 -5.58 -0.75
CA SER A 101 21.02 -6.42 -0.44
C SER A 101 20.47 -6.11 0.94
N PHE A 102 19.15 -6.08 1.09
CA PHE A 102 18.50 -5.98 2.38
C PHE A 102 17.42 -7.07 2.56
N ALA A 103 17.35 -7.56 3.79
CA ALA A 103 16.38 -8.58 4.17
C ALA A 103 14.95 -8.03 4.19
N ALA A 104 13.97 -8.93 4.35
CA ALA A 104 12.56 -8.57 4.43
C ALA A 104 12.30 -7.45 5.46
N THR A 105 11.88 -6.32 4.97
CA THR A 105 11.60 -5.10 5.73
C THR A 105 10.11 -4.79 5.66
N ALA A 106 9.50 -4.42 6.78
CA ALA A 106 8.10 -4.06 6.84
C ALA A 106 7.79 -2.81 6.00
N VAL A 107 6.69 -2.85 5.28
CA VAL A 107 6.18 -1.77 4.43
C VAL A 107 4.94 -1.16 5.09
N VAL A 108 4.89 0.16 5.19
CA VAL A 108 3.70 0.88 5.68
C VAL A 108 2.61 0.82 4.60
N ASN A 109 1.49 0.20 4.93
CA ASN A 109 0.35 0.12 4.02
C ASN A 109 -0.55 1.35 4.18
N ASN A 110 -0.50 2.24 3.19
CA ASN A 110 -1.30 3.47 3.11
C ASN A 110 -2.55 3.32 2.23
N THR A 111 -2.88 2.09 1.81
CA THR A 111 -4.07 1.85 0.99
C THR A 111 -5.32 2.17 1.82
N PRO A 112 -6.18 3.09 1.34
CA PRO A 112 -7.41 3.43 2.06
C PRO A 112 -8.33 2.22 2.19
N ALA A 113 -9.14 2.19 3.25
CA ALA A 113 -10.26 1.27 3.33
C ALA A 113 -11.24 1.53 2.17
N ALA A 114 -11.87 0.48 1.68
CA ALA A 114 -12.93 0.64 0.70
C ALA A 114 -14.07 1.48 1.30
N THR A 115 -14.58 2.43 0.51
CA THR A 115 -15.77 3.18 0.91
C THR A 115 -16.98 2.25 0.85
N ASP A 116 -17.74 2.19 1.94
CA ASP A 116 -19.02 1.49 1.93
C ASP A 116 -20.02 2.29 1.09
N THR A 117 -20.66 1.61 0.16
CA THR A 117 -21.70 2.17 -0.73
C THR A 117 -23.00 1.40 -0.63
N THR A 118 -23.09 0.43 0.30
CA THR A 118 -24.28 -0.40 0.51
C THR A 118 -25.22 0.31 1.47
N PRO A 119 -26.47 0.61 1.09
CA PRO A 119 -27.39 1.24 2.02
C PRO A 119 -27.92 0.21 3.03
N PRO A 120 -28.26 0.64 4.26
CA PRO A 120 -28.92 -0.19 5.24
C PRO A 120 -30.24 -0.77 4.70
N VAL A 121 -30.50 -2.03 4.96
CA VAL A 121 -31.73 -2.71 4.57
C VAL A 121 -32.65 -2.86 5.78
N PHE A 122 -33.92 -2.44 5.66
CA PHE A 122 -34.94 -2.67 6.69
C PHE A 122 -35.04 -4.16 7.00
N SER A 123 -35.00 -4.50 8.29
CA SER A 123 -35.12 -5.88 8.77
C SER A 123 -36.43 -6.11 9.53
N SER A 124 -36.72 -5.30 10.53
CA SER A 124 -37.91 -5.45 11.35
C SER A 124 -38.31 -4.14 12.03
N ALA A 125 -39.56 -4.09 12.52
CA ALA A 125 -40.03 -3.04 13.40
C ALA A 125 -40.83 -3.65 14.56
N ALA A 126 -40.67 -3.08 15.75
CA ALA A 126 -41.39 -3.49 16.96
C ALA A 126 -41.81 -2.26 17.77
N VAL A 127 -42.98 -2.34 18.38
CA VAL A 127 -43.50 -1.32 19.32
C VAL A 127 -43.28 -1.80 20.74
N ASN A 128 -42.71 -0.92 21.59
CA ASN A 128 -42.56 -1.13 23.02
C ASN A 128 -43.03 0.14 23.73
N GLY A 129 -44.26 0.10 24.25
CA GLY A 129 -44.91 1.28 24.83
C GLY A 129 -45.17 2.36 23.78
N ASP A 130 -44.58 3.52 23.97
CA ASP A 130 -44.64 4.68 23.06
C ASP A 130 -43.48 4.74 22.06
N GLN A 131 -42.60 3.73 22.10
CA GLN A 131 -41.42 3.67 21.20
C GLN A 131 -41.63 2.70 20.06
N LEU A 132 -41.37 3.18 18.82
CA LEU A 132 -41.22 2.33 17.64
C LEU A 132 -39.71 2.11 17.40
N VAL A 133 -39.28 0.85 17.51
CA VAL A 133 -37.90 0.44 17.22
C VAL A 133 -37.84 -0.16 15.83
N ILE A 134 -37.02 0.43 14.96
CA ILE A 134 -36.78 -0.05 13.60
C ILE A 134 -35.38 -0.64 13.56
N THR A 135 -35.27 -1.89 13.07
CA THR A 135 -34.02 -2.61 12.94
C THR A 135 -33.62 -2.69 11.47
N TYR A 136 -32.36 -2.43 11.21
CA TYR A 136 -31.74 -2.54 9.89
C TYR A 136 -30.67 -3.61 9.89
N THR A 137 -30.47 -4.27 8.75
CA THR A 137 -29.30 -5.08 8.47
C THR A 137 -28.26 -4.21 7.74
N GLU A 138 -27.10 -4.08 8.36
CA GLU A 138 -25.98 -3.28 7.86
C GLU A 138 -24.67 -3.90 8.30
N ALA A 139 -23.64 -3.91 7.41
CA ALA A 139 -22.31 -4.41 7.73
C ALA A 139 -21.50 -3.40 8.57
N ASN A 140 -21.79 -2.12 8.40
CA ASN A 140 -21.19 -1.02 9.13
C ASN A 140 -22.16 -0.41 10.15
N THR A 141 -21.66 0.52 10.95
CA THR A 141 -22.47 1.23 11.94
C THR A 141 -23.36 2.28 11.27
N LEU A 142 -24.62 2.34 11.66
CA LEU A 142 -25.51 3.42 11.24
C LEU A 142 -24.99 4.78 11.78
N ASP A 143 -25.27 5.84 11.03
CA ASP A 143 -25.03 7.20 11.51
C ASP A 143 -25.91 7.47 12.75
N ALA A 144 -25.26 7.85 13.84
CA ALA A 144 -25.92 8.19 15.12
C ALA A 144 -26.37 9.65 15.20
N ALA A 145 -26.21 10.44 14.13
CA ALA A 145 -26.68 11.83 14.10
C ALA A 145 -28.22 11.85 14.22
N ALA A 146 -28.71 12.79 15.03
CA ALA A 146 -30.15 12.95 15.20
C ALA A 146 -30.82 13.32 13.88
N LEU A 147 -31.89 12.60 13.53
CA LEU A 147 -32.69 12.92 12.36
C LEU A 147 -33.42 14.26 12.58
N ALA A 148 -33.48 15.09 11.54
CA ALA A 148 -34.19 16.36 11.56
C ALA A 148 -35.70 16.14 11.40
N GLY A 149 -36.39 15.95 12.53
CA GLY A 149 -37.85 15.76 12.57
C GLY A 149 -38.30 14.34 12.20
N SER A 150 -39.60 14.18 11.94
CA SER A 150 -40.27 12.91 11.62
C SER A 150 -40.52 12.71 10.12
N ALA A 151 -39.94 13.54 9.26
CA ALA A 151 -40.12 13.44 7.81
C ALA A 151 -39.64 12.07 7.31
N GLY A 152 -40.51 11.35 6.56
CA GLY A 152 -40.23 10.01 6.04
C GLY A 152 -40.80 8.87 6.89
N PHE A 153 -41.35 9.13 8.08
CA PHE A 153 -42.04 8.14 8.89
C PHE A 153 -43.54 8.41 8.90
N THR A 154 -44.34 7.41 8.58
CA THR A 154 -45.78 7.38 8.74
C THR A 154 -46.16 6.20 9.63
N VAL A 155 -46.89 6.44 10.69
CA VAL A 155 -47.33 5.43 11.67
C VAL A 155 -48.85 5.36 11.68
#